data_5b33d378c7ba0965fee82900c74e27de
#
_entry.id   5b33d378c7ba0965fee82900c74e27de
#
_cell.length_a   1.000
_cell.length_b   1.000
_cell.length_c   1.000
_cell.angle_alpha   90.00
_cell.angle_beta   90.00
_cell.angle_gamma   90.00
#
_symmetry.space_group_name_H-M   'P 1'
#
loop_
_entity.id
_entity.type
_entity.pdbx_description
1 polymer ?
#
loop_
_entity_poly.entity_id
_entity_poly.type
_entity_poly.pdbx_seq_one_letter_code
_entity_poly.pdbx_strand_id
1 'polypeptide(L)'
;MARFAFAILTIFFIAAPARAADVEVPKPRGNLEIKLGHPSTISLYDTPAIMTRERLNSQGWNVSSVEFTRTDLNVQALAQGTIQLANSQIMDPVRAIQKGAKLFFLMENNGGEFVMIAKNEIKDCKDIDGKKFAIHGEAATTSLAIKLWLLNNCKIKPNIMVIPGGENRIVALQNNQIDATLVQLGDWLNLDSQAPGRYHIIKTGNLFNISGASFWANGEWLRKNEEVATVYIAELLKTFRMVHANPKVLEPVVAKHLPDMPKHIIAPAIKAYLEVVRAWPQNGGDTSILDDTVKFFTDSGELKSAVNTKELVEPKILANALSKLGKVPGAR
;
A
#
# COMPACT_ATOMS: atom_id res chain seq x y z
N MET A 1 58.94 -45.23 7.54
CA MET A 1 57.51 -44.99 7.44
C MET A 1 57.30 -43.49 7.53
N ALA A 2 57.12 -42.81 6.40
CA ALA A 2 56.90 -41.35 6.31
C ALA A 2 55.41 -41.08 6.20
N ARG A 3 54.84 -40.32 7.14
CA ARG A 3 53.46 -39.84 7.12
C ARG A 3 53.41 -38.50 6.40
N PHE A 4 52.80 -38.47 5.23
CA PHE A 4 52.43 -37.22 4.54
C PHE A 4 51.13 -36.67 5.14
N ALA A 5 51.18 -35.46 5.67
CA ALA A 5 50.00 -34.71 6.09
C ALA A 5 49.53 -33.82 4.91
N PHE A 6 48.33 -34.09 4.43
CA PHE A 6 47.67 -33.23 3.42
C PHE A 6 46.94 -32.09 4.17
N ALA A 7 47.41 -30.86 3.95
CA ALA A 7 46.70 -29.67 4.41
C ALA A 7 45.66 -29.24 3.34
N ILE A 8 44.37 -29.35 3.68
CA ILE A 8 43.29 -28.85 2.84
C ILE A 8 43.14 -27.35 3.11
N LEU A 9 43.51 -26.54 2.13
CA LEU A 9 43.31 -25.08 2.15
C LEU A 9 41.87 -24.77 1.72
N THR A 10 40.99 -24.45 2.68
CA THR A 10 39.61 -24.05 2.41
C THR A 10 39.62 -22.55 2.08
N ILE A 11 39.46 -22.22 0.81
CA ILE A 11 39.32 -20.84 0.36
C ILE A 11 37.87 -20.41 0.61
N PHE A 12 37.66 -19.56 1.62
CA PHE A 12 36.41 -18.86 1.81
C PHE A 12 36.26 -17.72 0.78
N PHE A 13 35.40 -17.91 -0.20
CA PHE A 13 34.95 -16.82 -1.05
C PHE A 13 33.99 -15.94 -0.23
N ILE A 14 34.49 -14.82 0.27
CA ILE A 14 33.65 -13.75 0.80
C ILE A 14 33.05 -13.02 -0.43
N ALA A 15 31.81 -13.35 -0.78
CA ALA A 15 31.06 -12.60 -1.75
C ALA A 15 30.83 -11.19 -1.19
N ALA A 16 31.53 -10.20 -1.72
CA ALA A 16 31.26 -8.80 -1.42
C ALA A 16 29.81 -8.47 -1.83
N PRO A 17 29.04 -7.73 -1.00
CA PRO A 17 27.70 -7.32 -1.39
C PRO A 17 27.82 -6.46 -2.66
N ALA A 18 27.12 -6.88 -3.72
CA ALA A 18 27.05 -6.12 -4.96
C ALA A 18 26.48 -4.71 -4.61
N ARG A 19 27.36 -3.75 -4.63
CA ARG A 19 26.98 -2.33 -4.54
C ARG A 19 26.08 -2.05 -5.73
N ALA A 20 24.78 -1.78 -5.48
CA ALA A 20 23.89 -1.33 -6.52
C ALA A 20 24.54 -0.11 -7.18
N ALA A 21 24.95 -0.25 -8.43
CA ALA A 21 25.51 0.86 -9.18
C ALA A 21 24.48 2.00 -9.15
N ASP A 22 24.94 3.20 -8.78
CA ASP A 22 24.14 4.42 -8.93
C ASP A 22 23.88 4.60 -10.43
N VAL A 23 22.75 4.05 -10.89
CA VAL A 23 22.27 4.28 -12.25
C VAL A 23 21.92 5.74 -12.30
N GLU A 24 22.64 6.50 -13.12
CA GLU A 24 22.34 7.91 -13.38
C GLU A 24 20.86 8.00 -13.79
N VAL A 25 20.06 8.72 -13.00
CA VAL A 25 18.63 8.85 -13.26
C VAL A 25 18.47 9.85 -14.40
N PRO A 26 18.02 9.43 -15.60
CA PRO A 26 17.89 10.37 -16.70
C PRO A 26 16.89 11.45 -16.31
N LYS A 27 17.28 12.72 -16.44
CA LYS A 27 16.38 13.84 -16.19
C LYS A 27 15.24 13.82 -17.21
N PRO A 28 13.99 14.09 -16.78
CA PRO A 28 12.89 14.25 -17.73
C PRO A 28 13.21 15.37 -18.71
N ARG A 29 12.89 15.17 -19.98
CA ARG A 29 13.02 16.22 -20.99
C ARG A 29 11.96 17.30 -20.73
N GLY A 30 12.39 18.55 -20.52
CA GLY A 30 11.51 19.68 -20.25
C GLY A 30 11.00 19.76 -18.81
N ASN A 31 10.04 20.65 -18.55
CA ASN A 31 9.39 20.83 -17.23
C ASN A 31 8.25 19.83 -17.03
N LEU A 32 8.49 18.53 -17.23
CA LEU A 32 7.46 17.53 -17.03
C LEU A 32 7.13 17.41 -15.56
N GLU A 33 5.91 17.75 -15.18
CA GLU A 33 5.37 17.55 -13.83
C GLU A 33 4.75 16.15 -13.73
N ILE A 34 5.05 15.44 -12.64
CA ILE A 34 4.41 14.18 -12.25
C ILE A 34 3.65 14.42 -10.96
N LYS A 35 2.34 14.31 -11.01
CA LYS A 35 1.48 14.39 -9.83
C LYS A 35 1.07 13.00 -9.40
N LEU A 36 1.43 12.62 -8.17
CA LEU A 36 0.98 11.39 -7.53
C LEU A 36 -0.21 11.70 -6.62
N GLY A 37 -1.36 11.11 -6.92
CA GLY A 37 -2.56 11.21 -6.11
C GLY A 37 -2.56 10.20 -4.96
N HIS A 38 -3.04 10.65 -3.79
CA HIS A 38 -3.27 9.85 -2.61
C HIS A 38 -4.76 9.86 -2.27
N PRO A 39 -5.38 8.71 -1.94
CA PRO A 39 -6.84 8.59 -1.78
C PRO A 39 -7.38 9.15 -0.45
N SER A 40 -6.48 9.61 0.42
CA SER A 40 -6.75 10.22 1.73
C SER A 40 -5.59 11.15 2.11
N THR A 41 -5.59 11.66 3.33
CA THR A 41 -4.38 12.23 3.94
C THR A 41 -3.22 11.24 3.92
N ILE A 42 -2.02 11.77 3.81
CA ILE A 42 -0.78 10.97 3.82
C ILE A 42 -0.75 10.08 5.06
N SER A 43 -0.42 8.82 4.86
CA SER A 43 -0.26 7.83 5.92
C SER A 43 1.09 7.12 5.81
N LEU A 44 1.37 6.21 6.74
CA LEU A 44 2.68 5.53 6.81
C LEU A 44 3.03 4.80 5.51
N TYR A 45 2.05 4.15 4.85
CA TYR A 45 2.31 3.42 3.61
C TYR A 45 2.69 4.31 2.42
N ASP A 46 2.41 5.60 2.49
CA ASP A 46 2.77 6.58 1.45
C ASP A 46 4.21 7.08 1.58
N THR A 47 4.81 6.94 2.77
CA THR A 47 6.09 7.59 3.08
C THR A 47 7.26 7.17 2.20
N PRO A 48 7.39 5.92 1.69
CA PRO A 48 8.43 5.60 0.71
C PRO A 48 8.23 6.31 -0.65
N ALA A 49 6.97 6.53 -1.08
CA ALA A 49 6.70 7.30 -2.29
C ALA A 49 7.07 8.78 -2.10
N ILE A 50 6.82 9.33 -0.90
CA ILE A 50 7.27 10.68 -0.51
C ILE A 50 8.80 10.77 -0.52
N MET A 51 9.49 9.80 0.08
CA MET A 51 10.95 9.71 0.05
C MET A 51 11.49 9.65 -1.39
N THR A 52 10.85 8.88 -2.25
CA THR A 52 11.17 8.79 -3.67
C THR A 52 11.00 10.14 -4.36
N ARG A 53 9.88 10.83 -4.12
CA ARG A 53 9.62 12.18 -4.63
C ARG A 53 10.71 13.16 -4.21
N GLU A 54 11.08 13.18 -2.92
CA GLU A 54 12.10 14.09 -2.41
C GLU A 54 13.47 13.82 -3.06
N ARG A 55 13.85 12.55 -3.25
CA ARG A 55 15.06 12.15 -3.93
C ARG A 55 15.07 12.56 -5.41
N LEU A 56 13.99 12.32 -6.13
CA LEU A 56 13.86 12.73 -7.54
C LEU A 56 13.91 14.24 -7.67
N ASN A 57 13.23 14.99 -6.83
CA ASN A 57 13.23 16.45 -6.86
C ASN A 57 14.62 17.03 -6.56
N SER A 58 15.40 16.41 -5.67
CA SER A 58 16.81 16.81 -5.44
C SER A 58 17.70 16.61 -6.67
N GLN A 59 17.28 15.76 -7.61
CA GLN A 59 17.95 15.49 -8.89
C GLN A 59 17.38 16.32 -10.05
N GLY A 60 16.50 17.29 -9.76
CA GLY A 60 15.91 18.19 -10.73
C GLY A 60 14.66 17.68 -11.45
N TRP A 61 13.99 16.65 -10.90
CA TRP A 61 12.64 16.27 -11.31
C TRP A 61 11.61 17.21 -10.70
N ASN A 62 10.40 17.21 -11.27
CA ASN A 62 9.24 17.92 -10.73
C ASN A 62 8.15 16.90 -10.38
N VAL A 63 8.23 16.32 -9.19
CA VAL A 63 7.25 15.38 -8.67
C VAL A 63 6.51 16.00 -7.50
N SER A 64 5.18 15.99 -7.55
CA SER A 64 4.31 16.51 -6.48
C SER A 64 3.33 15.45 -5.99
N SER A 65 2.81 15.64 -4.78
CA SER A 65 1.74 14.81 -4.20
C SER A 65 0.45 15.62 -4.12
N VAL A 66 -0.67 14.96 -4.39
CA VAL A 66 -2.02 15.55 -4.28
C VAL A 66 -2.85 14.65 -3.38
N GLU A 67 -3.30 15.17 -2.26
CA GLU A 67 -4.17 14.46 -1.33
C GLU A 67 -5.64 14.70 -1.68
N PHE A 68 -6.41 13.62 -1.73
CA PHE A 68 -7.86 13.69 -1.96
C PHE A 68 -8.59 13.29 -0.68
N THR A 69 -9.75 13.84 -0.46
CA THR A 69 -10.60 13.49 0.68
C THR A 69 -11.36 12.16 0.49
N ARG A 70 -11.42 11.68 -0.76
CA ARG A 70 -12.14 10.47 -1.16
C ARG A 70 -11.41 9.73 -2.27
N THR A 71 -11.44 8.42 -2.23
CA THR A 71 -10.79 7.55 -3.21
C THR A 71 -11.31 7.74 -4.63
N ASP A 72 -12.64 7.92 -4.78
CA ASP A 72 -13.25 8.13 -6.10
C ASP A 72 -12.80 9.45 -6.77
N LEU A 73 -12.53 10.50 -5.99
CA LEU A 73 -11.98 11.77 -6.51
C LEU A 73 -10.54 11.60 -7.01
N ASN A 74 -9.73 10.82 -6.29
CA ASN A 74 -8.37 10.46 -6.71
C ASN A 74 -8.38 9.73 -8.06
N VAL A 75 -9.23 8.72 -8.19
CA VAL A 75 -9.37 7.95 -9.44
C VAL A 75 -9.98 8.78 -10.58
N GLN A 76 -10.93 9.66 -10.28
CA GLN A 76 -11.47 10.59 -11.27
C GLN A 76 -10.40 11.54 -11.80
N ALA A 77 -9.59 12.12 -10.92
CA ALA A 77 -8.46 12.98 -11.29
C ALA A 77 -7.44 12.23 -12.16
N LEU A 78 -7.15 10.96 -11.82
CA LEU A 78 -6.31 10.09 -12.64
C LEU A 78 -6.92 9.84 -14.02
N ALA A 79 -8.21 9.51 -14.10
CA ALA A 79 -8.92 9.25 -15.35
C ALA A 79 -8.94 10.47 -16.27
N GLN A 80 -9.07 11.67 -15.69
CA GLN A 80 -9.05 12.95 -16.41
C GLN A 80 -7.63 13.43 -16.80
N GLY A 81 -6.57 12.76 -16.29
CA GLY A 81 -5.17 13.14 -16.54
C GLY A 81 -4.70 14.38 -15.77
N THR A 82 -5.48 14.89 -14.81
CA THR A 82 -5.06 15.99 -13.92
C THR A 82 -3.98 15.58 -12.94
N ILE A 83 -3.90 14.28 -12.63
CA ILE A 83 -2.75 13.60 -12.04
C ILE A 83 -2.29 12.48 -12.98
N GLN A 84 -1.03 12.10 -12.92
CA GLN A 84 -0.42 11.14 -13.83
C GLN A 84 -0.36 9.76 -13.24
N LEU A 85 -0.11 9.69 -11.94
CA LEU A 85 -0.03 8.47 -11.15
C LEU A 85 -0.98 8.59 -9.94
N ALA A 86 -1.48 7.46 -9.46
CA ALA A 86 -2.26 7.41 -8.23
C ALA A 86 -1.88 6.17 -7.42
N ASN A 87 -1.78 6.34 -6.11
CA ASN A 87 -1.88 5.25 -5.17
C ASN A 87 -3.37 5.03 -4.87
N SER A 88 -3.89 3.83 -5.10
CA SER A 88 -5.32 3.55 -4.94
C SER A 88 -5.57 2.07 -4.65
N GLN A 89 -6.67 1.80 -4.00
CA GLN A 89 -7.21 0.44 -3.89
C GLN A 89 -7.71 -0.02 -5.28
N ILE A 90 -7.72 -1.33 -5.52
CA ILE A 90 -7.97 -1.90 -6.85
C ILE A 90 -9.38 -1.60 -7.39
N MET A 91 -10.40 -1.63 -6.53
CA MET A 91 -11.79 -1.59 -6.99
C MET A 91 -12.20 -0.26 -7.62
N ASP A 92 -11.68 0.86 -7.14
CA ASP A 92 -12.08 2.16 -7.68
C ASP A 92 -11.55 2.40 -9.11
N PRO A 93 -10.25 2.12 -9.42
CA PRO A 93 -9.77 2.08 -10.79
C PRO A 93 -10.53 1.08 -11.69
N VAL A 94 -10.81 -0.14 -11.20
CA VAL A 94 -11.55 -1.15 -11.97
C VAL A 94 -12.94 -0.65 -12.36
N ARG A 95 -13.68 -0.05 -11.41
CA ARG A 95 -14.98 0.56 -11.71
C ARG A 95 -14.90 1.72 -12.70
N ALA A 96 -13.83 2.53 -12.62
CA ALA A 96 -13.60 3.59 -13.59
C ALA A 96 -13.31 3.04 -14.99
N ILE A 97 -12.52 1.96 -15.09
CA ILE A 97 -12.22 1.27 -16.36
C ILE A 97 -13.48 0.68 -16.96
N GLN A 98 -14.36 0.06 -16.18
CA GLN A 98 -15.66 -0.43 -16.65
C GLN A 98 -16.55 0.69 -17.22
N LYS A 99 -16.31 1.95 -16.79
CA LYS A 99 -16.98 3.15 -17.35
C LYS A 99 -16.20 3.81 -18.50
N GLY A 100 -15.16 3.15 -19.01
CA GLY A 100 -14.38 3.60 -20.18
C GLY A 100 -13.11 4.39 -19.85
N ALA A 101 -12.72 4.54 -18.58
CA ALA A 101 -11.45 5.16 -18.23
C ALA A 101 -10.26 4.29 -18.70
N LYS A 102 -9.21 4.94 -19.22
CA LYS A 102 -7.97 4.27 -19.63
C LYS A 102 -6.95 4.38 -18.51
N LEU A 103 -6.98 3.42 -17.60
CA LEU A 103 -6.08 3.34 -16.45
C LEU A 103 -5.34 2.00 -16.47
N PHE A 104 -4.09 1.99 -16.00
CA PHE A 104 -3.28 0.79 -15.94
C PHE A 104 -2.66 0.59 -14.55
N PHE A 105 -2.77 -0.62 -14.05
CA PHE A 105 -2.04 -1.11 -12.89
C PHE A 105 -0.56 -1.23 -13.23
N LEU A 106 0.31 -0.68 -12.40
CA LEU A 106 1.76 -0.72 -12.58
C LEU A 106 2.44 -1.69 -11.63
N MET A 107 2.10 -1.62 -10.34
CA MET A 107 2.68 -2.45 -9.28
C MET A 107 1.87 -2.36 -7.99
N GLU A 108 2.09 -3.31 -7.11
CA GLU A 108 1.54 -3.30 -5.75
C GLU A 108 2.34 -2.34 -4.86
N ASN A 109 1.66 -1.68 -3.92
CA ASN A 109 2.29 -0.89 -2.88
C ASN A 109 2.33 -1.62 -1.54
N ASN A 110 1.18 -2.13 -1.10
CA ASN A 110 1.07 -2.85 0.17
C ASN A 110 -0.01 -3.93 0.11
N GLY A 111 0.15 -4.92 0.97
CA GLY A 111 -0.90 -5.90 1.28
C GLY A 111 -2.02 -5.29 2.11
N GLY A 112 -2.86 -6.13 2.69
CA GLY A 112 -3.93 -5.69 3.58
C GLY A 112 -3.38 -5.06 4.87
N GLU A 113 -3.45 -3.75 4.97
CA GLU A 113 -2.94 -2.97 6.11
C GLU A 113 -3.99 -2.71 7.21
N PHE A 114 -5.24 -3.07 6.92
CA PHE A 114 -6.34 -2.77 7.83
C PHE A 114 -6.47 -3.80 8.93
N VAL A 115 -6.74 -3.29 10.14
CA VAL A 115 -7.03 -4.08 11.32
C VAL A 115 -8.44 -3.76 11.81
N MET A 116 -9.18 -4.79 12.21
CA MET A 116 -10.47 -4.62 12.85
C MET A 116 -10.23 -4.49 14.35
N ILE A 117 -10.59 -3.33 14.89
CA ILE A 117 -10.44 -2.99 16.29
C ILE A 117 -11.79 -2.78 16.98
N ALA A 118 -11.83 -3.06 18.26
CA ALA A 118 -13.02 -2.89 19.08
C ALA A 118 -12.70 -2.50 20.52
N LYS A 119 -13.74 -2.11 21.23
CA LYS A 119 -13.73 -1.96 22.69
C LYS A 119 -13.39 -3.29 23.35
N ASN A 120 -12.79 -3.24 24.53
CA ASN A 120 -12.26 -4.43 25.21
C ASN A 120 -13.32 -5.45 25.63
N GLU A 121 -14.59 -5.08 25.76
CA GLU A 121 -15.69 -5.99 26.03
C GLU A 121 -16.10 -6.88 24.83
N ILE A 122 -15.77 -6.49 23.61
CA ILE A 122 -16.02 -7.25 22.39
C ILE A 122 -14.81 -8.17 22.15
N LYS A 123 -14.94 -9.47 22.36
CA LYS A 123 -13.81 -10.41 22.32
C LYS A 123 -13.60 -11.05 20.96
N ASP A 124 -14.68 -11.27 20.23
CA ASP A 124 -14.61 -11.81 18.88
C ASP A 124 -15.61 -11.12 17.93
N CYS A 125 -15.59 -11.52 16.66
CA CYS A 125 -16.44 -10.88 15.67
C CYS A 125 -17.94 -11.11 15.90
N LYS A 126 -18.34 -12.16 16.63
CA LYS A 126 -19.77 -12.45 16.90
C LYS A 126 -20.34 -11.45 17.92
N ASP A 127 -19.49 -10.94 18.82
CA ASP A 127 -19.90 -9.94 19.80
C ASP A 127 -20.26 -8.58 19.14
N ILE A 128 -19.92 -8.41 17.86
CA ILE A 128 -20.27 -7.22 17.08
C ILE A 128 -21.72 -7.24 16.60
N ASP A 129 -22.43 -8.38 16.70
CA ASP A 129 -23.83 -8.47 16.27
C ASP A 129 -24.70 -7.43 16.98
N GLY A 130 -25.46 -6.65 16.21
CA GLY A 130 -26.27 -5.54 16.73
C GLY A 130 -25.49 -4.35 17.29
N LYS A 131 -24.15 -4.38 17.36
CA LYS A 131 -23.31 -3.26 17.78
C LYS A 131 -23.08 -2.28 16.66
N LYS A 132 -22.64 -1.06 17.01
CA LYS A 132 -22.32 0.01 16.06
C LYS A 132 -20.92 -0.23 15.45
N PHE A 133 -20.89 -0.54 14.16
CA PHE A 133 -19.65 -0.75 13.40
C PHE A 133 -19.46 0.35 12.39
N ALA A 134 -18.36 1.11 12.49
CA ALA A 134 -18.07 2.19 11.54
C ALA A 134 -17.25 1.71 10.33
N ILE A 135 -17.65 2.22 9.15
CA ILE A 135 -16.98 2.01 7.86
C ILE A 135 -16.61 3.33 7.22
N HIS A 136 -15.68 3.31 6.26
CA HIS A 136 -15.23 4.53 5.55
C HIS A 136 -16.32 5.11 4.63
N GLY A 137 -17.03 4.26 3.90
CA GLY A 137 -18.07 4.62 2.96
C GLY A 137 -18.73 3.39 2.38
N GLU A 138 -19.98 3.45 1.95
CA GLU A 138 -20.75 2.29 1.50
C GLU A 138 -20.08 1.52 0.34
N ALA A 139 -19.52 2.25 -0.62
CA ALA A 139 -18.90 1.68 -1.82
C ALA A 139 -17.37 1.48 -1.71
N ALA A 140 -16.75 1.86 -0.60
CA ALA A 140 -15.31 1.70 -0.42
C ALA A 140 -14.92 0.22 -0.38
N THR A 141 -13.80 -0.13 -1.03
CA THR A 141 -13.29 -1.52 -1.14
C THR A 141 -13.22 -2.20 0.22
N THR A 142 -12.61 -1.56 1.22
CA THR A 142 -12.48 -2.09 2.58
C THR A 142 -13.81 -2.26 3.29
N SER A 143 -14.75 -1.34 3.05
CA SER A 143 -16.09 -1.39 3.64
C SER A 143 -16.92 -2.54 3.09
N LEU A 144 -16.87 -2.77 1.78
CA LEU A 144 -17.51 -3.92 1.15
C LEU A 144 -16.90 -5.22 1.64
N ALA A 145 -15.58 -5.29 1.65
CA ALA A 145 -14.87 -6.47 2.10
C ALA A 145 -15.22 -6.84 3.55
N ILE A 146 -15.20 -5.87 4.48
CA ILE A 146 -15.51 -6.16 5.89
C ILE A 146 -16.98 -6.55 6.09
N LYS A 147 -17.92 -5.92 5.41
CA LYS A 147 -19.34 -6.29 5.48
C LYS A 147 -19.54 -7.74 5.04
N LEU A 148 -18.94 -8.13 3.92
CA LEU A 148 -18.99 -9.49 3.40
C LEU A 148 -18.31 -10.48 4.36
N TRP A 149 -17.17 -10.10 4.93
CA TRP A 149 -16.47 -10.96 5.88
C TRP A 149 -17.29 -11.19 7.17
N LEU A 150 -17.86 -10.15 7.75
CA LEU A 150 -18.71 -10.25 8.93
C LEU A 150 -19.94 -11.13 8.66
N LEU A 151 -20.57 -10.95 7.49
CA LEU A 151 -21.70 -11.78 7.09
C LEU A 151 -21.31 -13.26 6.88
N ASN A 152 -20.21 -13.51 6.14
CA ASN A 152 -19.87 -14.87 5.70
C ASN A 152 -19.12 -15.69 6.76
N ASN A 153 -18.27 -15.07 7.56
CA ASN A 153 -17.43 -15.77 8.53
C ASN A 153 -18.01 -15.70 9.95
N CYS A 154 -18.60 -14.58 10.33
CA CYS A 154 -19.15 -14.41 11.68
C CYS A 154 -20.65 -14.63 11.75
N LYS A 155 -21.36 -14.62 10.58
CA LYS A 155 -22.82 -14.78 10.45
C LYS A 155 -23.60 -13.70 11.19
N ILE A 156 -23.08 -12.47 11.19
CA ILE A 156 -23.67 -11.33 11.91
C ILE A 156 -23.99 -10.17 10.97
N LYS A 157 -24.84 -9.25 11.47
CA LYS A 157 -25.23 -8.00 10.81
C LYS A 157 -25.15 -6.85 11.80
N PRO A 158 -24.00 -6.19 11.93
CA PRO A 158 -23.87 -5.05 12.82
C PRO A 158 -24.65 -3.83 12.31
N ASN A 159 -24.89 -2.85 13.20
CA ASN A 159 -25.43 -1.54 12.83
C ASN A 159 -24.31 -0.73 12.16
N ILE A 160 -24.35 -0.64 10.84
CA ILE A 160 -23.31 0.06 10.06
C ILE A 160 -23.49 1.57 10.17
N MET A 161 -22.39 2.26 10.49
CA MET A 161 -22.28 3.72 10.48
C MET A 161 -21.21 4.14 9.47
N VAL A 162 -21.51 5.14 8.64
CA VAL A 162 -20.53 5.68 7.70
C VAL A 162 -19.82 6.86 8.36
N ILE A 163 -18.52 6.69 8.62
CA ILE A 163 -17.63 7.72 9.18
C ILE A 163 -16.34 7.72 8.33
N PRO A 164 -16.22 8.65 7.37
CA PRO A 164 -15.01 8.79 6.54
C PRO A 164 -13.80 9.19 7.40
N GLY A 165 -12.61 8.70 7.01
CA GLY A 165 -11.35 8.93 7.74
C GLY A 165 -11.12 7.93 8.88
N GLY A 166 -9.90 7.37 8.96
CA GLY A 166 -9.50 6.46 10.04
C GLY A 166 -9.47 7.18 11.38
N GLU A 167 -8.91 8.38 11.38
CA GLU A 167 -8.82 9.31 12.51
C GLU A 167 -10.19 9.63 13.11
N ASN A 168 -11.18 9.92 12.28
CA ASN A 168 -12.55 10.21 12.72
C ASN A 168 -13.21 8.98 13.37
N ARG A 169 -12.96 7.79 12.83
CA ARG A 169 -13.46 6.54 13.42
C ARG A 169 -12.81 6.23 14.75
N ILE A 170 -11.51 6.55 14.91
CA ILE A 170 -10.81 6.45 16.20
C ILE A 170 -11.44 7.39 17.24
N VAL A 171 -11.67 8.66 16.89
CA VAL A 171 -12.33 9.63 17.76
C VAL A 171 -13.74 9.15 18.13
N ALA A 172 -14.51 8.62 17.18
CA ALA A 172 -15.84 8.07 17.45
C ALA A 172 -15.80 6.85 18.40
N LEU A 173 -14.78 5.98 18.27
CA LEU A 173 -14.56 4.85 19.16
C LEU A 173 -14.18 5.30 20.58
N GLN A 174 -13.28 6.28 20.69
CA GLN A 174 -12.86 6.85 21.97
C GLN A 174 -14.01 7.54 22.72
N ASN A 175 -14.94 8.17 21.98
CA ASN A 175 -16.12 8.85 22.51
C ASN A 175 -17.33 7.91 22.71
N ASN A 176 -17.15 6.59 22.59
CA ASN A 176 -18.22 5.59 22.71
C ASN A 176 -19.40 5.76 21.73
N GLN A 177 -19.17 6.45 20.60
CA GLN A 177 -20.18 6.62 19.56
C GLN A 177 -20.32 5.35 18.71
N ILE A 178 -19.24 4.57 18.61
CA ILE A 178 -19.18 3.26 17.94
C ILE A 178 -18.55 2.22 18.85
N ASP A 179 -18.70 0.95 18.52
CA ASP A 179 -18.18 -0.17 19.30
C ASP A 179 -17.00 -0.87 18.65
N ALA A 180 -16.96 -0.89 17.32
CA ALA A 180 -15.88 -1.47 16.54
C ALA A 180 -15.73 -0.75 15.18
N THR A 181 -14.56 -0.90 14.56
CA THR A 181 -14.28 -0.32 13.25
C THR A 181 -13.08 -0.98 12.57
N LEU A 182 -12.83 -0.61 11.30
CA LEU A 182 -11.59 -0.87 10.58
C LEU A 182 -10.72 0.39 10.54
N VAL A 183 -9.44 0.24 10.88
CA VAL A 183 -8.44 1.31 10.78
C VAL A 183 -7.15 0.78 10.16
N GLN A 184 -6.27 1.68 9.73
CA GLN A 184 -4.92 1.30 9.32
C GLN A 184 -4.11 0.81 10.52
N LEU A 185 -3.15 -0.07 10.29
CA LEU A 185 -2.30 -0.60 11.35
C LEU A 185 -1.51 0.52 12.07
N GLY A 186 -1.07 1.55 11.33
CA GLY A 186 -0.39 2.73 11.90
C GLY A 186 -1.29 3.51 12.88
N ASP A 187 -2.54 3.70 12.53
CA ASP A 187 -3.55 4.35 13.37
C ASP A 187 -3.82 3.54 14.65
N TRP A 188 -3.91 2.22 14.51
CA TRP A 188 -4.04 1.33 15.65
C TRP A 188 -2.85 1.44 16.62
N LEU A 189 -1.62 1.38 16.10
CA LEU A 189 -0.42 1.47 16.94
C LEU A 189 -0.37 2.81 17.71
N ASN A 190 -0.79 3.89 17.06
CA ASN A 190 -0.91 5.19 17.70
C ASN A 190 -1.98 5.17 18.81
N LEU A 191 -3.17 4.65 18.52
CA LEU A 191 -4.26 4.54 19.51
C LEU A 191 -3.87 3.69 20.72
N ASP A 192 -3.28 2.52 20.49
CA ASP A 192 -2.86 1.61 21.56
C ASP A 192 -1.77 2.23 22.44
N SER A 193 -0.86 3.01 21.86
CA SER A 193 0.16 3.74 22.62
C SER A 193 -0.41 4.83 23.54
N GLN A 194 -1.53 5.44 23.16
CA GLN A 194 -2.20 6.48 23.93
C GLN A 194 -3.15 5.93 25.00
N ALA A 195 -3.72 4.75 24.75
CA ALA A 195 -4.70 4.11 25.62
C ALA A 195 -4.47 2.59 25.71
N PRO A 196 -3.33 2.13 26.29
CA PRO A 196 -2.97 0.72 26.31
C PRO A 196 -4.04 -0.16 26.95
N GLY A 197 -4.43 -1.23 26.23
CA GLY A 197 -5.38 -2.22 26.72
C GLY A 197 -6.85 -1.78 26.78
N ARG A 198 -7.17 -0.54 26.39
CA ARG A 198 -8.56 -0.06 26.33
C ARG A 198 -9.31 -0.61 25.10
N TYR A 199 -8.59 -0.89 24.06
CA TYR A 199 -9.07 -1.46 22.79
C TYR A 199 -8.20 -2.65 22.42
N HIS A 200 -8.61 -3.44 21.46
CA HIS A 200 -7.78 -4.52 20.94
C HIS A 200 -8.13 -4.84 19.48
N ILE A 201 -7.22 -5.57 18.83
CA ILE A 201 -7.44 -6.07 17.48
C ILE A 201 -8.26 -7.37 17.58
N ILE A 202 -9.42 -7.40 16.92
CA ILE A 202 -10.20 -8.63 16.73
C ILE A 202 -9.63 -9.44 15.58
N LYS A 203 -9.21 -8.78 14.51
CA LYS A 203 -8.64 -9.42 13.34
C LYS A 203 -7.60 -8.52 12.69
N THR A 204 -6.42 -9.07 12.43
CA THR A 204 -5.33 -8.41 11.72
C THR A 204 -5.32 -8.74 10.24
N GLY A 205 -4.77 -7.81 9.47
CA GLY A 205 -4.22 -7.98 8.13
C GLY A 205 -5.10 -8.78 7.20
N ASN A 206 -4.63 -9.09 6.08
CA ASN A 206 -5.18 -9.93 5.00
C ASN A 206 -6.56 -10.61 5.27
N LEU A 207 -7.54 -9.78 5.71
CA LEU A 207 -8.91 -10.24 5.94
C LEU A 207 -9.45 -11.00 4.72
N PHE A 208 -8.90 -10.70 3.53
CA PHE A 208 -9.47 -11.14 2.25
C PHE A 208 -8.46 -11.48 1.16
N ASN A 209 -7.17 -11.54 1.38
CA ASN A 209 -6.18 -11.64 0.30
C ASN A 209 -6.38 -10.61 -0.82
N ILE A 210 -6.83 -9.40 -0.45
CA ILE A 210 -7.00 -8.28 -1.36
C ILE A 210 -5.90 -7.26 -1.14
N SER A 211 -5.49 -6.54 -2.19
CA SER A 211 -4.50 -5.49 -2.10
C SER A 211 -4.96 -4.36 -1.18
N GLY A 212 -4.08 -3.88 -0.32
CA GLY A 212 -4.30 -2.64 0.42
C GLY A 212 -4.29 -1.44 -0.50
N ALA A 213 -3.20 -1.27 -1.25
CA ALA A 213 -3.03 -0.22 -2.23
C ALA A 213 -2.08 -0.63 -3.36
N SER A 214 -2.21 0.02 -4.50
CA SER A 214 -1.40 -0.21 -5.69
C SER A 214 -1.20 1.07 -6.49
N PHE A 215 -0.16 1.10 -7.31
CA PHE A 215 0.13 2.22 -8.19
C PHE A 215 -0.56 2.04 -9.53
N TRP A 216 -1.27 3.09 -9.94
CA TRP A 216 -2.02 3.18 -11.18
C TRP A 216 -1.54 4.36 -12.00
N ALA A 217 -1.63 4.28 -13.32
CA ALA A 217 -1.29 5.36 -14.23
C ALA A 217 -2.44 5.72 -15.15
N ASN A 218 -2.51 7.01 -15.53
CA ASN A 218 -3.32 7.46 -16.67
C ASN A 218 -2.73 6.92 -17.98
N GLY A 219 -3.52 6.20 -18.76
CA GLY A 219 -3.05 5.49 -19.96
C GLY A 219 -2.63 6.40 -21.10
N GLU A 220 -3.20 7.61 -21.22
CA GLU A 220 -2.79 8.56 -22.26
C GLU A 220 -1.45 9.19 -21.95
N TRP A 221 -1.25 9.56 -20.68
CA TRP A 221 0.04 10.03 -20.20
C TRP A 221 1.10 8.94 -20.31
N LEU A 222 0.78 7.72 -19.89
CA LEU A 222 1.70 6.59 -19.86
C LEU A 222 2.27 6.27 -21.25
N ARG A 223 1.42 6.24 -22.29
CA ARG A 223 1.86 6.02 -23.68
C ARG A 223 2.83 7.07 -24.20
N LYS A 224 2.76 8.29 -23.70
CA LYS A 224 3.64 9.40 -24.10
C LYS A 224 4.92 9.48 -23.26
N ASN A 225 4.93 8.83 -22.08
CA ASN A 225 5.95 9.02 -21.05
C ASN A 225 6.41 7.68 -20.44
N GLU A 226 6.45 6.59 -21.24
CA GLU A 226 6.80 5.23 -20.79
C GLU A 226 8.17 5.20 -20.08
N GLU A 227 9.17 5.89 -20.64
CA GLU A 227 10.50 5.95 -20.06
C GLU A 227 10.47 6.66 -18.68
N VAL A 228 9.76 7.77 -18.58
CA VAL A 228 9.61 8.54 -17.34
C VAL A 228 8.90 7.71 -16.26
N ALA A 229 7.81 7.01 -16.63
CA ALA A 229 7.12 6.11 -15.73
C ALA A 229 8.02 4.96 -15.25
N THR A 230 8.81 4.37 -16.17
CA THR A 230 9.79 3.32 -15.86
C THR A 230 10.82 3.81 -14.86
N VAL A 231 11.38 5.01 -15.04
CA VAL A 231 12.35 5.59 -14.11
C VAL A 231 11.72 5.84 -12.75
N TYR A 232 10.52 6.42 -12.71
CA TYR A 232 9.80 6.65 -11.46
C TYR A 232 9.59 5.35 -10.67
N ILE A 233 9.10 4.30 -11.33
CA ILE A 233 8.91 2.97 -10.71
C ILE A 233 10.24 2.35 -10.27
N ALA A 234 11.30 2.49 -11.05
CA ALA A 234 12.63 2.02 -10.66
C ALA A 234 13.14 2.73 -9.37
N GLU A 235 12.99 4.05 -9.29
CA GLU A 235 13.38 4.81 -8.10
C GLU A 235 12.52 4.49 -6.88
N LEU A 236 11.23 4.22 -7.09
CA LEU A 236 10.33 3.76 -6.03
C LEU A 236 10.76 2.38 -5.50
N LEU A 237 11.07 1.43 -6.39
CA LEU A 237 11.60 0.10 -6.01
C LEU A 237 12.93 0.21 -5.27
N LYS A 238 13.85 1.11 -5.70
CA LYS A 238 15.08 1.38 -4.94
C LYS A 238 14.76 1.83 -3.52
N THR A 239 13.80 2.74 -3.36
CA THR A 239 13.38 3.22 -2.03
C THR A 239 12.80 2.07 -1.20
N PHE A 240 11.96 1.22 -1.78
CA PHE A 240 11.43 0.04 -1.08
C PHE A 240 12.57 -0.87 -0.60
N ARG A 241 13.55 -1.17 -1.47
CA ARG A 241 14.74 -1.97 -1.11
C ARG A 241 15.59 -1.32 -0.02
N MET A 242 15.76 0.01 -0.08
CA MET A 242 16.47 0.75 0.99
C MET A 242 15.77 0.62 2.34
N VAL A 243 14.44 0.72 2.37
CA VAL A 243 13.64 0.56 3.60
C VAL A 243 13.74 -0.87 4.14
N HIS A 244 13.69 -1.89 3.27
CA HIS A 244 13.88 -3.29 3.68
C HIS A 244 15.30 -3.56 4.21
N ALA A 245 16.33 -2.97 3.61
CA ALA A 245 17.72 -3.13 4.05
C ALA A 245 18.01 -2.38 5.35
N ASN A 246 17.41 -1.21 5.53
CA ASN A 246 17.55 -0.39 6.73
C ASN A 246 16.28 0.42 6.99
N PRO A 247 15.34 -0.08 7.80
CA PRO A 247 14.08 0.61 8.09
C PRO A 247 14.25 2.02 8.67
N LYS A 248 15.37 2.30 9.34
CA LYS A 248 15.65 3.61 9.96
C LYS A 248 15.71 4.76 8.95
N VAL A 249 16.00 4.48 7.67
CA VAL A 249 16.03 5.53 6.63
C VAL A 249 14.68 6.21 6.44
N LEU A 250 13.58 5.54 6.83
CA LEU A 250 12.23 6.07 6.72
C LEU A 250 11.80 6.91 7.92
N GLU A 251 12.42 6.75 9.09
CA GLU A 251 12.04 7.45 10.32
C GLU A 251 12.00 8.99 10.17
N PRO A 252 13.00 9.64 9.55
CA PRO A 252 12.96 11.09 9.36
C PRO A 252 11.81 11.56 8.45
N VAL A 253 11.47 10.76 7.44
CA VAL A 253 10.38 11.05 6.51
C VAL A 253 9.04 10.93 7.23
N VAL A 254 8.87 9.87 8.02
CA VAL A 254 7.67 9.68 8.86
C VAL A 254 7.54 10.83 9.85
N ALA A 255 8.59 11.17 10.60
CA ALA A 255 8.56 12.25 11.57
C ALA A 255 8.21 13.62 10.97
N LYS A 256 8.64 13.86 9.71
CA LYS A 256 8.37 15.10 8.97
C LYS A 256 6.93 15.18 8.45
N HIS A 257 6.41 14.09 7.91
CA HIS A 257 5.15 14.08 7.18
C HIS A 257 3.95 13.55 7.99
N LEU A 258 4.22 12.89 9.12
CA LEU A 258 3.23 12.40 10.08
C LEU A 258 3.54 12.96 11.48
N PRO A 259 3.46 14.29 11.68
CA PRO A 259 3.91 14.94 12.93
C PRO A 259 3.12 14.48 14.15
N ASP A 260 1.89 14.01 13.97
CA ASP A 260 1.02 13.52 15.05
C ASP A 260 1.37 12.08 15.48
N MET A 261 2.26 11.39 14.76
CA MET A 261 2.76 10.07 15.17
C MET A 261 3.84 10.23 16.24
N PRO A 262 3.65 9.69 17.46
CA PRO A 262 4.65 9.79 18.50
C PRO A 262 5.98 9.15 18.09
N LYS A 263 7.09 9.81 18.37
CA LYS A 263 8.43 9.36 17.92
C LYS A 263 8.75 7.90 18.29
N HIS A 264 8.30 7.46 19.49
CA HIS A 264 8.56 6.10 19.96
C HIS A 264 7.74 5.03 19.20
N ILE A 265 6.70 5.42 18.47
CA ILE A 265 5.86 4.52 17.65
C ILE A 265 6.41 4.39 16.22
N ILE A 266 7.19 5.33 15.71
CA ILE A 266 7.65 5.35 14.32
C ILE A 266 8.38 4.05 13.95
N ALA A 267 9.42 3.68 14.69
CA ALA A 267 10.20 2.47 14.38
C ALA A 267 9.37 1.17 14.51
N PRO A 268 8.57 0.94 15.58
CA PRO A 268 7.64 -0.18 15.66
C PRO A 268 6.64 -0.22 14.51
N ALA A 269 6.09 0.93 14.10
CA ALA A 269 5.13 1.00 13.01
C ALA A 269 5.76 0.61 11.66
N ILE A 270 6.94 1.15 11.32
CA ILE A 270 7.67 0.76 10.11
C ILE A 270 7.93 -0.76 10.10
N LYS A 271 8.39 -1.32 11.23
CA LYS A 271 8.63 -2.76 11.37
C LYS A 271 7.34 -3.57 11.12
N ALA A 272 6.22 -3.16 11.70
CA ALA A 272 4.94 -3.82 11.51
C ALA A 272 4.48 -3.78 10.04
N TYR A 273 4.73 -2.68 9.34
CA TYR A 273 4.42 -2.59 7.90
C TYR A 273 5.27 -3.55 7.06
N LEU A 274 6.55 -3.74 7.40
CA LEU A 274 7.41 -4.69 6.70
C LEU A 274 7.02 -6.15 7.00
N GLU A 275 6.77 -6.49 8.25
CA GLU A 275 6.62 -7.88 8.70
C GLU A 275 5.17 -8.38 8.62
N VAL A 276 4.19 -7.55 8.98
CA VAL A 276 2.78 -7.93 9.07
C VAL A 276 2.02 -7.57 7.81
N VAL A 277 2.12 -6.32 7.37
CA VAL A 277 1.43 -5.82 6.17
C VAL A 277 2.11 -6.30 4.89
N ARG A 278 3.38 -6.68 4.95
CA ARG A 278 4.23 -6.99 3.79
C ARG A 278 4.21 -5.85 2.76
N ALA A 279 4.27 -4.62 3.27
CA ALA A 279 4.29 -3.42 2.47
C ALA A 279 5.58 -3.30 1.66
N TRP A 280 5.50 -2.50 0.61
CA TRP A 280 6.63 -2.07 -0.21
C TRP A 280 7.40 -3.23 -0.84
N PRO A 281 6.74 -4.01 -1.72
CA PRO A 281 7.34 -5.19 -2.32
C PRO A 281 8.56 -4.83 -3.15
N GLN A 282 9.71 -5.51 -2.88
CA GLN A 282 11.01 -5.18 -3.46
C GLN A 282 11.12 -5.44 -4.96
N ASN A 283 10.22 -6.26 -5.50
CA ASN A 283 10.10 -6.55 -6.93
C ASN A 283 8.76 -6.09 -7.52
N GLY A 284 8.01 -5.21 -6.82
CA GLY A 284 6.76 -4.64 -7.32
C GLY A 284 5.51 -5.47 -7.04
N GLY A 285 5.64 -6.53 -6.28
CA GLY A 285 4.51 -7.39 -5.91
C GLY A 285 4.11 -8.38 -6.99
N ASP A 286 2.93 -8.96 -6.81
CA ASP A 286 2.36 -9.96 -7.71
C ASP A 286 1.02 -9.47 -8.28
N THR A 287 0.82 -9.64 -9.58
CA THR A 287 -0.45 -9.31 -10.23
C THR A 287 -1.59 -10.25 -9.85
N SER A 288 -1.31 -11.42 -9.26
CA SER A 288 -2.33 -12.32 -8.73
C SER A 288 -3.25 -11.65 -7.70
N ILE A 289 -2.74 -10.66 -6.96
CA ILE A 289 -3.55 -9.88 -6.02
C ILE A 289 -4.67 -9.10 -6.73
N LEU A 290 -4.43 -8.68 -7.98
CA LEU A 290 -5.45 -8.05 -8.82
C LEU A 290 -6.53 -9.07 -9.20
N ASP A 291 -6.12 -10.30 -9.62
CA ASP A 291 -7.03 -11.39 -9.97
C ASP A 291 -7.89 -11.77 -8.76
N ASP A 292 -7.27 -12.00 -7.60
CA ASP A 292 -7.96 -12.38 -6.37
C ASP A 292 -8.94 -11.30 -5.91
N THR A 293 -8.55 -10.03 -5.98
CA THR A 293 -9.41 -8.90 -5.61
C THR A 293 -10.61 -8.80 -6.54
N VAL A 294 -10.38 -8.83 -7.87
CA VAL A 294 -11.45 -8.77 -8.87
C VAL A 294 -12.40 -9.97 -8.72
N LYS A 295 -11.84 -11.17 -8.55
CA LYS A 295 -12.63 -12.39 -8.34
C LYS A 295 -13.50 -12.27 -7.09
N PHE A 296 -12.95 -11.85 -5.95
CA PHE A 296 -13.70 -11.67 -4.70
C PHE A 296 -14.93 -10.77 -4.88
N PHE A 297 -14.76 -9.62 -5.56
CA PHE A 297 -15.85 -8.68 -5.78
C PHE A 297 -16.81 -9.11 -6.91
N THR A 298 -16.37 -9.93 -7.85
CA THR A 298 -17.26 -10.57 -8.84
C THR A 298 -18.13 -11.64 -8.18
N ASP A 299 -17.54 -12.52 -7.38
CA ASP A 299 -18.24 -13.59 -6.67
C ASP A 299 -19.27 -13.04 -5.66
N SER A 300 -19.00 -11.86 -5.10
CA SER A 300 -19.92 -11.17 -4.19
C SER A 300 -21.05 -10.39 -4.88
N GLY A 301 -21.04 -10.31 -6.23
CA GLY A 301 -22.01 -9.55 -7.00
C GLY A 301 -21.80 -8.04 -7.04
N GLU A 302 -20.69 -7.55 -6.47
CA GLU A 302 -20.34 -6.12 -6.47
C GLU A 302 -19.80 -5.65 -7.84
N LEU A 303 -19.21 -6.56 -8.62
CA LEU A 303 -18.86 -6.36 -10.02
C LEU A 303 -19.90 -7.07 -10.89
N LYS A 304 -20.64 -6.29 -11.68
CA LYS A 304 -21.74 -6.81 -12.52
C LYS A 304 -21.29 -7.47 -13.82
N SER A 305 -20.07 -7.24 -14.25
CA SER A 305 -19.50 -7.80 -15.48
C SER A 305 -18.10 -8.35 -15.23
N ALA A 306 -17.74 -9.38 -15.96
CA ALA A 306 -16.39 -9.95 -15.93
C ALA A 306 -15.36 -8.89 -16.34
N VAL A 307 -14.23 -8.90 -15.63
CA VAL A 307 -13.09 -8.01 -15.87
C VAL A 307 -11.90 -8.88 -16.25
N ASN A 308 -11.32 -8.62 -17.42
CA ASN A 308 -10.07 -9.26 -17.82
C ASN A 308 -8.90 -8.50 -17.17
N THR A 309 -8.40 -9.02 -16.06
CA THR A 309 -7.33 -8.38 -15.28
C THR A 309 -6.04 -8.19 -16.06
N LYS A 310 -5.76 -9.04 -17.07
CA LYS A 310 -4.58 -8.90 -17.94
C LYS A 310 -4.60 -7.61 -18.76
N GLU A 311 -5.79 -7.09 -19.08
CA GLU A 311 -5.93 -5.83 -19.80
C GLU A 311 -5.76 -4.60 -18.89
N LEU A 312 -5.82 -4.80 -17.58
CA LEU A 312 -5.63 -3.74 -16.59
C LEU A 312 -4.16 -3.48 -16.27
N VAL A 313 -3.26 -4.39 -16.64
CA VAL A 313 -1.83 -4.33 -16.28
C VAL A 313 -1.02 -3.75 -17.42
N GLU A 314 -0.11 -2.81 -17.15
CA GLU A 314 0.96 -2.43 -18.06
C GLU A 314 2.27 -3.10 -17.64
N PRO A 315 2.56 -4.31 -18.14
CA PRO A 315 3.67 -5.12 -17.63
C PRO A 315 5.04 -4.57 -18.00
N LYS A 316 5.15 -3.77 -19.07
CA LYS A 316 6.44 -3.26 -19.55
C LYS A 316 7.10 -2.32 -18.57
N ILE A 317 6.33 -1.49 -17.87
CA ILE A 317 6.87 -0.49 -16.93
C ILE A 317 7.65 -1.18 -15.80
N LEU A 318 7.00 -2.13 -15.12
CA LEU A 318 7.64 -2.88 -14.04
C LEU A 318 8.78 -3.76 -14.57
N ALA A 319 8.57 -4.45 -15.71
CA ALA A 319 9.59 -5.30 -16.33
C ALA A 319 10.85 -4.51 -16.71
N ASN A 320 10.70 -3.33 -17.31
CA ASN A 320 11.81 -2.44 -17.67
C ASN A 320 12.53 -1.89 -16.42
N ALA A 321 11.79 -1.53 -15.36
CA ALA A 321 12.39 -1.11 -14.09
C ALA A 321 13.21 -2.24 -13.47
N LEU A 322 12.68 -3.46 -13.42
CA LEU A 322 13.37 -4.64 -12.89
C LEU A 322 14.55 -5.08 -13.77
N SER A 323 14.47 -4.90 -15.09
CA SER A 323 15.62 -5.15 -15.99
C SER A 323 16.81 -4.26 -15.66
N LYS A 324 16.56 -3.01 -15.27
CA LYS A 324 17.61 -2.06 -14.87
C LYS A 324 18.17 -2.35 -13.46
N LEU A 325 17.33 -2.82 -12.54
CA LEU A 325 17.69 -2.98 -11.13
C LEU A 325 18.12 -4.40 -10.74
N GLY A 326 17.80 -5.39 -11.56
CA GLY A 326 17.79 -6.79 -11.16
C GLY A 326 16.63 -7.13 -10.22
N LYS A 327 16.29 -8.42 -10.10
CA LYS A 327 15.33 -8.90 -9.10
C LYS A 327 16.05 -9.23 -7.79
N VAL A 328 15.39 -8.95 -6.67
CA VAL A 328 15.83 -9.43 -5.35
C VAL A 328 15.35 -10.88 -5.20
N PRO A 329 16.27 -11.86 -5.06
CA PRO A 329 15.89 -13.28 -4.92
C PRO A 329 14.97 -13.51 -3.72
N GLY A 330 13.88 -14.27 -3.92
CA GLY A 330 12.92 -14.61 -2.86
C GLY A 330 12.02 -13.48 -2.37
N ALA A 331 12.19 -12.25 -2.88
CA ALA A 331 11.31 -11.13 -2.54
C ALA A 331 10.11 -11.05 -3.49
N ARG A 332 9.00 -10.52 -2.97
CA ARG A 332 7.79 -10.18 -3.70
C ARG A 332 7.97 -8.95 -4.55
#